data_545d081f563141bec00dfa405d8da931
#
_entry.id   545d081f563141bec00dfa405d8da931
#
_cell.length_a   1.000
_cell.length_b   1.000
_cell.length_c   1.000
_cell.angle_alpha   90.00
_cell.angle_beta   90.00
_cell.angle_gamma   90.00
#
_symmetry.space_group_name_H-M   'P 1'
#
loop_
_entity.id
_entity.type
_entity.pdbx_description
1 polymer ?
#
loop_
_entity_poly.entity_id
_entity_poly.type
_entity_poly.pdbx_seq_one_letter_code
_entity_poly.pdbx_strand_id
1 'polypeptide(L)'
;MKHFNKLFLIAFSFCLLSLQGFSQAADEGLPKDYLSNSFHTGRRDALRAMMPANSVAVVFAYPERLFSNDNNYAYHPSPDLYYFSGYKETSAVLLIFKEMQHGSDGDYNELFFVQHRDPRQEQWTGKRLGVEGVKAKLGFTKVFNSEDFANYAIDLKKFTVVYDNLPDNQGNMKPLYDAFKTKAGVVDIDAGLFRDMGVIGKYGTPKNIDRILSFIKPRMDDAAHKNSELLQAFLAKPDSAALATFKAKYSEQFGGISVYDDAINKLRGVKTPEEMDLVRKAVKISSLAHAEVMRAINPKISETEIAGIFLYVHKHYGAEDEGYPPIVGSGPNACILHYEEDNVTQVKNQLVLMDVAAEYHGYSADVTRTVPANGKFTPEQKAIYQIVYDAQEEVFKLCKAGVPYPDLEKKTHEILTAGLVKLGIIKDEKELGKYYPHGVSHYLGLDVHDKGEYNTPLQENMVITVEPGIYIPEGSPCDKKYWNIGVRIEDDVQIGKDHGTLLSIDAPRKWEDVEKTVAEKSIFDLGRFPELK
;
A
#
# COMPACT_ATOMS: atom_id res chain seq x y z
N MET A 1 61.64 22.83 29.58
CA MET A 1 61.19 22.14 28.35
C MET A 1 60.50 20.78 28.57
N LYS A 2 60.80 20.01 29.64
CA LYS A 2 60.15 18.70 29.88
C LYS A 2 58.70 18.76 30.41
N HIS A 3 58.24 19.87 30.95
CA HIS A 3 56.85 20.02 31.43
C HIS A 3 55.90 20.56 30.37
N PHE A 4 56.37 21.21 29.33
CA PHE A 4 55.51 21.74 28.26
C PHE A 4 54.99 20.64 27.31
N ASN A 5 55.80 19.61 27.08
CA ASN A 5 55.40 18.47 26.22
C ASN A 5 54.35 17.53 26.86
N LYS A 6 54.27 17.48 28.21
CA LYS A 6 53.26 16.66 28.89
C LYS A 6 51.88 17.32 28.89
N LEU A 7 51.81 18.65 28.97
CA LEU A 7 50.52 19.37 28.86
C LEU A 7 49.94 19.30 27.44
N PHE A 8 50.80 19.34 26.41
CA PHE A 8 50.35 19.27 25.02
C PHE A 8 49.85 17.88 24.66
N LEU A 9 50.44 16.80 25.18
CA LEU A 9 49.96 15.43 24.99
C LEU A 9 48.63 15.16 25.71
N ILE A 10 48.42 15.73 26.90
CA ILE A 10 47.16 15.58 27.64
C ILE A 10 46.04 16.38 26.96
N ALA A 11 46.30 17.58 26.46
CA ALA A 11 45.33 18.38 25.71
C ALA A 11 44.94 17.72 24.37
N PHE A 12 45.89 17.09 23.66
CA PHE A 12 45.63 16.38 22.42
C PHE A 12 44.85 15.07 22.65
N SER A 13 45.11 14.33 23.74
CA SER A 13 44.32 13.15 24.13
C SER A 13 42.90 13.52 24.57
N PHE A 14 42.70 14.66 25.23
CA PHE A 14 41.35 15.13 25.59
C PHE A 14 40.54 15.61 24.37
N CYS A 15 41.19 16.24 23.37
CA CYS A 15 40.53 16.58 22.10
C CYS A 15 40.17 15.34 21.26
N LEU A 16 41.00 14.29 21.28
CA LEU A 16 40.68 13.04 20.57
C LEU A 16 39.56 12.23 21.27
N LEU A 17 39.49 12.29 22.60
CA LEU A 17 38.40 11.66 23.36
C LEU A 17 37.07 12.41 23.23
N SER A 18 37.11 13.75 23.08
CA SER A 18 35.90 14.54 22.84
C SER A 18 35.36 14.40 21.40
N LEU A 19 36.20 14.11 20.40
CA LEU A 19 35.79 13.85 19.03
C LEU A 19 35.17 12.45 18.85
N GLN A 20 35.55 11.47 19.67
CA GLN A 20 34.88 10.16 19.66
C GLN A 20 33.51 10.15 20.39
N GLY A 21 33.32 11.06 21.36
CA GLY A 21 32.04 11.18 22.09
C GLY A 21 30.91 11.83 21.28
N PHE A 22 31.22 12.64 20.26
CA PHE A 22 30.21 13.29 19.42
C PHE A 22 29.70 12.43 18.26
N SER A 23 30.37 11.32 17.91
CA SER A 23 29.95 10.41 16.83
C SER A 23 28.96 9.33 17.30
N GLN A 24 28.92 9.00 18.59
CA GLN A 24 28.01 7.98 19.13
C GLN A 24 26.64 8.51 19.59
N ALA A 25 26.50 9.81 19.83
CA ALA A 25 25.26 10.40 20.34
C ALA A 25 24.18 10.63 19.27
N ALA A 26 24.48 10.41 17.98
CA ALA A 26 23.57 10.71 16.89
C ALA A 26 22.57 9.57 16.55
N ASP A 27 22.79 8.36 17.07
CA ASP A 27 21.92 7.19 16.80
C ASP A 27 21.13 6.70 18.03
N GLU A 28 21.29 7.32 19.19
CA GLU A 28 20.50 6.97 20.37
C GLU A 28 19.06 7.49 20.22
N GLY A 29 18.11 6.55 20.15
CA GLY A 29 16.67 6.84 20.04
C GLY A 29 16.05 6.70 18.66
N LEU A 30 16.83 6.40 17.62
CA LEU A 30 16.27 6.07 16.31
C LEU A 30 15.84 4.59 16.24
N PRO A 31 14.77 4.27 15.51
CA PRO A 31 14.39 2.88 15.26
C PRO A 31 15.55 2.10 14.60
N LYS A 32 15.72 0.84 14.98
CA LYS A 32 16.83 -0.01 14.50
C LYS A 32 16.34 -1.24 13.72
N ASP A 33 15.05 -1.36 13.52
CA ASP A 33 14.36 -2.50 12.93
C ASP A 33 13.89 -2.24 11.49
N TYR A 34 14.52 -1.29 10.79
CA TYR A 34 14.36 -1.15 9.34
C TYR A 34 14.91 -2.37 8.61
N LEU A 35 14.42 -2.58 7.38
CA LEU A 35 14.96 -3.59 6.48
C LEU A 35 16.47 -3.39 6.27
N SER A 36 17.21 -4.48 6.24
CA SER A 36 18.67 -4.46 6.13
C SER A 36 19.13 -4.11 4.70
N ASN A 37 20.37 -3.59 4.58
CA ASN A 37 20.98 -3.39 3.25
C ASN A 37 21.10 -4.71 2.46
N SER A 38 21.29 -5.83 3.15
CA SER A 38 21.31 -7.16 2.52
C SER A 38 19.94 -7.56 1.95
N PHE A 39 18.85 -7.20 2.62
CA PHE A 39 17.50 -7.36 2.08
C PHE A 39 17.37 -6.60 0.75
N HIS A 40 17.63 -5.28 0.74
CA HIS A 40 17.49 -4.46 -0.46
C HIS A 40 18.37 -4.95 -1.62
N THR A 41 19.60 -5.37 -1.34
CA THR A 41 20.49 -5.98 -2.33
C THR A 41 19.90 -7.29 -2.87
N GLY A 42 19.42 -8.15 -1.99
CA GLY A 42 18.77 -9.41 -2.38
C GLY A 42 17.53 -9.19 -3.26
N ARG A 43 16.76 -8.11 -3.02
CA ARG A 43 15.60 -7.76 -3.88
C ARG A 43 16.04 -7.30 -5.27
N ARG A 44 17.10 -6.51 -5.36
CA ARG A 44 17.68 -6.12 -6.67
C ARG A 44 18.23 -7.33 -7.44
N ASP A 45 18.88 -8.27 -6.74
CA ASP A 45 19.38 -9.50 -7.36
C ASP A 45 18.23 -10.40 -7.84
N ALA A 46 17.15 -10.50 -7.06
CA ALA A 46 15.96 -11.23 -7.46
C ALA A 46 15.26 -10.60 -8.68
N LEU A 47 15.19 -9.26 -8.76
CA LEU A 47 14.70 -8.56 -9.93
C LEU A 47 15.57 -8.87 -11.15
N ARG A 48 16.92 -8.77 -11.03
CA ARG A 48 17.85 -9.11 -12.12
C ARG A 48 17.64 -10.53 -12.65
N ALA A 49 17.36 -11.49 -11.77
CA ALA A 49 17.11 -12.87 -12.19
C ALA A 49 15.90 -12.99 -13.13
N MET A 50 14.88 -12.15 -12.94
CA MET A 50 13.64 -12.15 -13.74
C MET A 50 13.74 -11.29 -15.01
N MET A 51 14.66 -10.34 -15.07
CA MET A 51 14.82 -9.43 -16.21
C MET A 51 15.35 -10.15 -17.45
N PRO A 52 14.94 -9.75 -18.66
CA PRO A 52 15.50 -10.27 -19.91
C PRO A 52 16.97 -9.86 -20.09
N ALA A 53 17.68 -10.58 -20.95
CA ALA A 53 19.04 -10.22 -21.32
C ALA A 53 19.09 -8.82 -21.94
N ASN A 54 20.19 -8.11 -21.74
CA ASN A 54 20.43 -6.75 -22.21
C ASN A 54 19.32 -5.78 -21.77
N SER A 55 18.98 -5.79 -20.48
CA SER A 55 17.93 -4.93 -19.91
C SER A 55 18.41 -4.08 -18.74
N VAL A 56 17.69 -3.00 -18.49
CA VAL A 56 17.87 -2.12 -17.33
C VAL A 56 16.52 -1.82 -16.69
N ALA A 57 16.38 -2.05 -15.39
CA ALA A 57 15.23 -1.59 -14.64
C ALA A 57 15.46 -0.15 -14.16
N VAL A 58 14.42 0.69 -14.26
CA VAL A 58 14.46 2.10 -13.87
C VAL A 58 13.37 2.33 -12.85
N VAL A 59 13.76 2.67 -11.61
CA VAL A 59 12.87 2.83 -10.47
C VAL A 59 12.97 4.25 -9.93
N PHE A 60 11.84 4.94 -9.83
CA PHE A 60 11.77 6.35 -9.45
C PHE A 60 11.27 6.54 -8.01
N ALA A 61 11.73 7.64 -7.39
CA ALA A 61 11.06 8.20 -6.24
C ALA A 61 9.69 8.77 -6.62
N TYR A 62 8.79 8.92 -5.64
CA TYR A 62 7.54 9.65 -5.85
C TYR A 62 7.76 11.17 -5.84
N PRO A 63 6.91 11.95 -6.51
CA PRO A 63 6.91 13.39 -6.40
C PRO A 63 6.41 13.84 -5.02
N GLU A 64 6.89 15.00 -4.56
CA GLU A 64 6.26 15.71 -3.45
C GLU A 64 4.87 16.20 -3.84
N ARG A 65 3.95 16.23 -2.88
CA ARG A 65 2.58 16.72 -3.06
C ARG A 65 2.36 17.99 -2.27
N LEU A 66 1.90 19.04 -2.95
CA LEU A 66 1.57 20.30 -2.33
C LEU A 66 0.30 20.18 -1.47
N PHE A 67 0.39 20.57 -0.20
CA PHE A 67 -0.75 20.71 0.71
C PHE A 67 -1.39 22.08 0.57
N SER A 68 -0.60 23.15 0.77
CA SER A 68 -1.08 24.53 0.69
C SER A 68 0.09 25.51 0.50
N ASN A 69 0.07 26.35 -0.53
CA ASN A 69 1.09 27.34 -0.86
C ASN A 69 2.51 26.75 -0.90
N ASP A 70 3.30 26.98 0.14
CA ASP A 70 4.69 26.54 0.33
C ASP A 70 4.83 25.32 1.27
N ASN A 71 3.71 24.73 1.69
CA ASN A 71 3.68 23.55 2.54
C ASN A 71 3.32 22.32 1.73
N ASN A 72 4.10 21.26 1.87
CA ASN A 72 3.83 19.95 1.29
C ASN A 72 3.15 19.02 2.32
N TYR A 73 2.40 18.04 1.82
CA TYR A 73 2.04 16.87 2.62
C TYR A 73 3.31 16.18 3.14
N ALA A 74 3.19 15.42 4.22
CA ALA A 74 4.24 14.49 4.61
C ALA A 74 4.63 13.64 3.40
N TYR A 75 5.94 13.52 3.15
CA TYR A 75 6.42 12.79 1.98
C TYR A 75 6.28 11.28 2.23
N HIS A 76 5.50 10.62 1.38
CA HIS A 76 5.41 9.17 1.34
C HIS A 76 6.41 8.63 0.30
N PRO A 77 7.37 7.80 0.70
CA PRO A 77 8.36 7.23 -0.22
C PRO A 77 7.70 6.35 -1.28
N SER A 78 8.32 6.26 -2.47
CA SER A 78 7.93 5.25 -3.45
C SER A 78 8.16 3.86 -2.86
N PRO A 79 7.13 3.01 -2.75
CA PRO A 79 7.25 1.66 -2.20
C PRO A 79 8.30 0.83 -2.94
N ASP A 80 8.35 0.91 -4.27
CA ASP A 80 9.30 0.16 -5.07
C ASP A 80 10.74 0.67 -4.92
N LEU A 81 10.94 2.01 -4.90
CA LEU A 81 12.29 2.54 -4.66
C LEU A 81 12.78 2.18 -3.26
N TYR A 82 11.91 2.29 -2.26
CA TYR A 82 12.22 1.84 -0.90
C TYR A 82 12.56 0.35 -0.85
N TYR A 83 11.74 -0.49 -1.49
CA TYR A 83 11.93 -1.95 -1.56
C TYR A 83 13.29 -2.34 -2.12
N PHE A 84 13.72 -1.67 -3.20
CA PHE A 84 15.00 -1.96 -3.83
C PHE A 84 16.20 -1.26 -3.22
N SER A 85 16.02 -0.19 -2.43
CA SER A 85 17.15 0.64 -2.01
C SER A 85 17.20 1.02 -0.53
N GLY A 86 16.07 1.00 0.17
CA GLY A 86 15.94 1.60 1.50
C GLY A 86 15.89 3.14 1.50
N TYR A 87 15.83 3.78 0.32
CA TYR A 87 15.82 5.23 0.16
C TYR A 87 14.43 5.81 0.36
N LYS A 88 14.31 6.83 1.22
CA LYS A 88 13.03 7.43 1.64
C LYS A 88 12.88 8.91 1.24
N GLU A 89 13.71 9.42 0.34
CA GLU A 89 13.66 10.82 -0.08
C GLU A 89 13.17 10.94 -1.52
N THR A 90 12.70 12.12 -1.90
CA THR A 90 12.28 12.46 -3.27
C THR A 90 13.48 12.67 -4.21
N SER A 91 13.20 13.08 -5.43
CA SER A 91 14.20 13.49 -6.45
C SER A 91 15.29 12.45 -6.68
N ALA A 92 14.86 11.18 -6.89
CA ALA A 92 15.78 10.08 -7.12
C ALA A 92 15.34 9.13 -8.22
N VAL A 93 16.32 8.49 -8.88
CA VAL A 93 16.12 7.41 -9.82
C VAL A 93 17.24 6.37 -9.71
N LEU A 94 16.85 5.12 -9.56
CA LEU A 94 17.74 3.96 -9.47
C LEU A 94 17.68 3.16 -10.78
N LEU A 95 18.84 2.92 -11.39
CA LEU A 95 19.01 2.06 -12.55
C LEU A 95 19.65 0.74 -12.09
N ILE A 96 19.00 -0.38 -12.41
CA ILE A 96 19.47 -1.74 -12.09
C ILE A 96 19.68 -2.48 -13.39
N PHE A 97 20.92 -2.76 -13.76
CA PHE A 97 21.27 -3.47 -14.98
C PHE A 97 21.23 -4.97 -14.80
N LYS A 98 20.74 -5.69 -15.81
CA LYS A 98 20.77 -7.15 -15.84
C LYS A 98 22.20 -7.67 -15.80
N GLU A 99 23.06 -7.11 -16.67
CA GLU A 99 24.47 -7.48 -16.78
C GLU A 99 25.38 -6.35 -16.25
N MET A 100 26.61 -6.74 -15.91
CA MET A 100 27.66 -5.80 -15.56
C MET A 100 27.98 -4.88 -16.74
N GLN A 101 28.05 -3.60 -16.49
CA GLN A 101 28.43 -2.57 -17.41
C GLN A 101 29.87 -2.15 -17.16
N HIS A 102 30.62 -1.80 -18.21
CA HIS A 102 32.02 -1.38 -18.15
C HIS A 102 32.11 0.12 -18.40
N GLY A 103 32.37 0.88 -17.33
CA GLY A 103 32.54 2.34 -17.40
C GLY A 103 34.02 2.76 -17.32
N SER A 104 34.28 4.01 -17.68
CA SER A 104 35.63 4.59 -17.61
C SER A 104 36.19 4.64 -16.18
N ASP A 105 35.32 4.68 -15.19
CA ASP A 105 35.62 4.76 -13.75
C ASP A 105 35.31 3.44 -13.01
N GLY A 106 35.29 2.33 -13.75
CA GLY A 106 35.12 0.96 -13.27
C GLY A 106 33.75 0.35 -13.58
N ASP A 107 33.66 -0.95 -13.33
CA ASP A 107 32.49 -1.75 -13.60
C ASP A 107 31.34 -1.43 -12.65
N TYR A 108 30.09 -1.54 -13.13
CA TYR A 108 28.88 -1.33 -12.35
C TYR A 108 27.68 -2.11 -12.93
N ASN A 109 26.75 -2.44 -12.09
CA ASN A 109 25.43 -2.94 -12.50
C ASN A 109 24.29 -2.17 -11.83
N GLU A 110 24.61 -1.06 -11.15
CA GLU A 110 23.67 -0.13 -10.55
C GLU A 110 24.19 1.30 -10.68
N LEU A 111 23.27 2.24 -10.98
CA LEU A 111 23.55 3.68 -10.91
C LEU A 111 22.41 4.30 -10.09
N PHE A 112 22.73 5.06 -9.08
CA PHE A 112 21.74 5.71 -8.22
C PHE A 112 21.94 7.22 -8.28
N PHE A 113 20.93 7.91 -8.78
CA PHE A 113 20.87 9.38 -8.79
C PHE A 113 19.93 9.81 -7.68
N VAL A 114 20.41 10.65 -6.76
CA VAL A 114 19.72 11.00 -5.52
C VAL A 114 19.68 12.50 -5.29
N GLN A 115 18.76 12.96 -4.47
CA GLN A 115 18.65 14.37 -4.10
C GLN A 115 19.98 14.86 -3.53
N HIS A 116 20.50 15.98 -4.06
CA HIS A 116 21.71 16.58 -3.52
C HIS A 116 21.45 17.24 -2.14
N ARG A 117 22.50 17.43 -1.37
CA ARG A 117 22.43 18.15 -0.10
C ARG A 117 22.57 19.65 -0.34
N ASP A 118 21.64 20.44 0.18
CA ASP A 118 21.73 21.89 0.28
C ASP A 118 21.60 22.30 1.76
N PRO A 119 22.68 22.75 2.42
CA PRO A 119 22.66 23.16 3.82
C PRO A 119 21.64 24.26 4.14
N ARG A 120 21.24 25.10 3.15
CA ARG A 120 20.23 26.13 3.35
C ARG A 120 18.84 25.53 3.39
N GLN A 121 18.52 24.60 2.49
CA GLN A 121 17.26 23.88 2.49
C GLN A 121 17.15 22.94 3.70
N GLU A 122 18.25 22.29 4.09
CA GLU A 122 18.29 21.40 5.26
C GLU A 122 17.96 22.09 6.59
N GLN A 123 18.10 23.43 6.67
CA GLN A 123 17.63 24.21 7.83
C GLN A 123 16.10 24.25 7.94
N TRP A 124 15.40 24.09 6.81
CA TRP A 124 13.92 24.14 6.73
C TRP A 124 13.30 22.75 6.75
N THR A 125 13.88 21.79 6.04
CA THR A 125 13.25 20.49 5.76
C THR A 125 13.99 19.30 6.38
N GLY A 126 15.02 19.53 7.19
CA GLY A 126 15.85 18.48 7.78
C GLY A 126 16.97 17.99 6.86
N LYS A 127 17.89 17.22 7.44
CA LYS A 127 19.06 16.69 6.73
C LYS A 127 18.66 15.64 5.69
N ARG A 128 19.32 15.69 4.54
CA ARG A 128 19.22 14.71 3.47
C ARG A 128 20.45 13.78 3.45
N LEU A 129 20.28 12.57 2.90
CA LEU A 129 21.38 11.62 2.75
C LEU A 129 22.43 12.16 1.76
N GLY A 130 21.99 12.62 0.61
CA GLY A 130 22.87 12.99 -0.49
C GLY A 130 23.75 11.82 -0.93
N VAL A 131 24.68 12.08 -1.84
CA VAL A 131 25.56 11.08 -2.43
C VAL A 131 26.34 10.30 -1.35
N GLU A 132 27.00 11.00 -0.44
CA GLU A 132 27.86 10.37 0.56
C GLU A 132 27.06 9.59 1.63
N GLY A 133 25.89 10.10 2.02
CA GLY A 133 25.01 9.39 2.96
C GLY A 133 24.45 8.10 2.36
N VAL A 134 24.07 8.12 1.08
CA VAL A 134 23.58 6.92 0.37
C VAL A 134 24.69 5.87 0.24
N LYS A 135 25.93 6.27 -0.13
CA LYS A 135 27.08 5.35 -0.15
C LYS A 135 27.33 4.74 1.22
N ALA A 136 27.37 5.56 2.26
CA ALA A 136 27.73 5.12 3.60
C ALA A 136 26.64 4.28 4.29
N LYS A 137 25.36 4.66 4.14
CA LYS A 137 24.24 4.04 4.87
C LYS A 137 23.51 2.95 4.07
N LEU A 138 23.39 3.12 2.75
CA LEU A 138 22.63 2.19 1.89
C LEU A 138 23.54 1.27 1.05
N GLY A 139 24.86 1.47 1.10
CA GLY A 139 25.85 0.56 0.50
C GLY A 139 26.00 0.64 -1.02
N PHE A 140 25.45 1.67 -1.68
CA PHE A 140 25.64 1.88 -3.11
C PHE A 140 27.03 2.45 -3.42
N THR A 141 27.64 2.02 -4.52
CA THR A 141 28.98 2.46 -4.93
C THR A 141 28.94 3.56 -5.99
N LYS A 142 28.05 3.48 -6.97
CA LYS A 142 27.88 4.45 -8.05
C LYS A 142 26.68 5.35 -7.77
N VAL A 143 26.91 6.42 -7.03
CA VAL A 143 25.88 7.37 -6.60
C VAL A 143 26.23 8.77 -7.11
N PHE A 144 25.25 9.48 -7.66
CA PHE A 144 25.36 10.79 -8.28
C PHE A 144 24.23 11.71 -7.80
N ASN A 145 24.36 13.01 -8.02
CA ASN A 145 23.22 13.91 -7.78
C ASN A 145 22.17 13.73 -8.87
N SER A 146 20.91 13.90 -8.52
CA SER A 146 19.78 13.71 -9.45
C SER A 146 19.85 14.63 -10.66
N GLU A 147 20.36 15.84 -10.50
CA GLU A 147 20.55 16.82 -11.59
C GLU A 147 21.54 16.33 -12.66
N ASP A 148 22.46 15.45 -12.30
CA ASP A 148 23.43 14.89 -13.23
C ASP A 148 22.79 13.89 -14.20
N PHE A 149 21.63 13.33 -13.87
CA PHE A 149 21.01 12.28 -14.66
C PHE A 149 20.76 12.68 -16.13
N ALA A 150 20.27 13.89 -16.34
CA ALA A 150 19.98 14.37 -17.69
C ALA A 150 21.24 14.35 -18.60
N ASN A 151 22.40 14.72 -18.04
CA ASN A 151 23.67 14.84 -18.78
C ASN A 151 24.57 13.61 -18.64
N TYR A 152 24.20 12.63 -17.82
CA TYR A 152 24.99 11.41 -17.65
C TYR A 152 25.09 10.63 -18.96
N ALA A 153 26.30 10.21 -19.33
CA ALA A 153 26.61 9.61 -20.62
C ALA A 153 26.10 8.15 -20.72
N ILE A 154 24.76 7.97 -20.71
CA ILE A 154 24.11 6.68 -20.92
C ILE A 154 23.00 6.80 -21.97
N ASP A 155 22.94 5.82 -22.87
CA ASP A 155 21.90 5.66 -23.89
C ASP A 155 21.04 4.45 -23.53
N LEU A 156 19.88 4.69 -22.92
CA LEU A 156 18.97 3.64 -22.48
C LEU A 156 18.26 2.93 -23.64
N LYS A 157 18.24 3.51 -24.86
CA LYS A 157 17.68 2.88 -26.06
C LYS A 157 18.43 1.61 -26.49
N LYS A 158 19.65 1.41 -25.96
CA LYS A 158 20.43 0.19 -26.20
C LYS A 158 19.98 -1.01 -25.38
N PHE A 159 19.08 -0.82 -24.44
CA PHE A 159 18.59 -1.83 -23.51
C PHE A 159 17.08 -2.05 -23.69
N THR A 160 16.60 -3.21 -23.31
CA THR A 160 15.19 -3.39 -22.95
C THR A 160 14.95 -2.67 -21.63
N VAL A 161 14.21 -1.54 -21.67
CA VAL A 161 13.94 -0.75 -20.49
C VAL A 161 12.75 -1.33 -19.74
N VAL A 162 12.97 -1.72 -18.50
CA VAL A 162 11.98 -2.31 -17.57
C VAL A 162 11.64 -1.24 -16.53
N TYR A 163 10.39 -0.82 -16.43
CA TYR A 163 9.98 0.28 -15.55
C TYR A 163 8.50 0.23 -15.22
N ASP A 164 8.07 0.87 -14.12
CA ASP A 164 6.66 1.09 -13.83
C ASP A 164 6.12 2.27 -14.64
N ASN A 165 4.80 2.30 -14.84
CA ASN A 165 4.16 3.44 -15.51
C ASN A 165 4.41 4.74 -14.73
N LEU A 166 4.73 5.82 -15.46
CA LEU A 166 5.01 7.10 -14.83
C LEU A 166 3.72 7.73 -14.31
N PRO A 167 3.75 8.40 -13.14
CA PRO A 167 2.55 9.02 -12.59
C PRO A 167 2.12 10.25 -13.41
N ASP A 168 0.81 10.50 -13.48
CA ASP A 168 0.24 11.67 -14.15
C ASP A 168 0.71 12.98 -13.50
N ASN A 169 0.70 13.03 -12.16
CA ASN A 169 1.26 14.15 -11.42
C ASN A 169 2.75 13.94 -11.20
N GLN A 170 3.57 14.63 -11.96
CA GLN A 170 5.03 14.48 -11.96
C GLN A 170 5.75 15.44 -11.01
N GLY A 171 5.09 16.53 -10.56
CA GLY A 171 5.62 17.48 -9.57
C GLY A 171 7.11 17.84 -9.77
N ASN A 172 7.87 17.80 -8.68
CA ASN A 172 9.32 18.05 -8.66
C ASN A 172 10.14 16.94 -9.36
N MET A 173 9.54 15.79 -9.66
CA MET A 173 10.20 14.69 -10.37
C MET A 173 10.20 14.87 -11.91
N LYS A 174 9.44 15.82 -12.44
CA LYS A 174 9.29 16.04 -13.89
C LYS A 174 10.62 16.11 -14.66
N PRO A 175 11.66 16.81 -14.19
CA PRO A 175 12.95 16.84 -14.91
C PRO A 175 13.60 15.46 -15.05
N LEU A 176 13.48 14.59 -14.04
CA LEU A 176 14.01 13.22 -14.11
C LEU A 176 13.19 12.35 -15.07
N TYR A 177 11.85 12.46 -15.06
CA TYR A 177 10.99 11.75 -16.00
C TYR A 177 11.24 12.18 -17.45
N ASP A 178 11.38 13.49 -17.72
CA ASP A 178 11.66 14.00 -19.06
C ASP A 178 13.05 13.54 -19.57
N ALA A 179 14.05 13.55 -18.70
CA ALA A 179 15.38 13.01 -19.02
C ALA A 179 15.33 11.50 -19.32
N PHE A 180 14.58 10.75 -18.54
CA PHE A 180 14.35 9.33 -18.76
C PHE A 180 13.66 9.07 -20.10
N LYS A 181 12.54 9.74 -20.36
CA LYS A 181 11.80 9.60 -21.64
C LYS A 181 12.72 9.86 -22.83
N THR A 182 13.54 10.89 -22.76
CA THR A 182 14.52 11.23 -23.82
C THR A 182 15.58 10.13 -24.00
N LYS A 183 16.16 9.65 -22.88
CA LYS A 183 17.22 8.62 -22.89
C LYS A 183 16.71 7.24 -23.32
N ALA A 184 15.50 6.88 -22.92
CA ALA A 184 14.90 5.58 -23.19
C ALA A 184 14.09 5.55 -24.50
N GLY A 185 13.66 6.71 -25.00
CA GLY A 185 12.77 6.78 -26.17
C GLY A 185 11.34 6.33 -25.87
N VAL A 186 10.91 6.40 -24.61
CA VAL A 186 9.55 6.05 -24.19
C VAL A 186 8.65 7.29 -24.12
N VAL A 187 7.35 7.07 -24.18
CA VAL A 187 6.32 8.11 -24.11
C VAL A 187 5.39 7.86 -22.92
N ASP A 188 4.77 8.91 -22.43
CA ASP A 188 3.73 8.79 -21.42
C ASP A 188 2.52 8.05 -21.98
N ILE A 189 1.88 7.25 -21.15
CA ILE A 189 0.61 6.61 -21.44
C ILE A 189 -0.35 6.85 -20.26
N ASP A 190 -1.57 7.22 -20.58
CA ASP A 190 -2.65 7.32 -19.59
C ASP A 190 -2.83 5.99 -18.85
N ALA A 191 -2.90 6.06 -17.51
CA ALA A 191 -2.94 4.87 -16.66
C ALA A 191 -4.21 4.00 -16.88
N GLY A 192 -5.36 4.64 -17.14
CA GLY A 192 -6.61 3.94 -17.47
C GLY A 192 -6.51 3.22 -18.81
N LEU A 193 -5.99 3.89 -19.82
CA LEU A 193 -5.73 3.31 -21.14
C LEU A 193 -4.74 2.14 -21.05
N PHE A 194 -3.62 2.33 -20.32
CA PHE A 194 -2.62 1.26 -20.15
C PHE A 194 -3.22 0.02 -19.50
N ARG A 195 -4.00 0.19 -18.42
CA ARG A 195 -4.70 -0.92 -17.75
C ARG A 195 -5.63 -1.66 -18.70
N ASP A 196 -6.47 -0.94 -19.45
CA ASP A 196 -7.45 -1.56 -20.34
C ASP A 196 -6.80 -2.25 -21.55
N MET A 197 -5.74 -1.65 -22.11
CA MET A 197 -4.90 -2.30 -23.12
C MET A 197 -4.18 -3.54 -22.57
N GLY A 198 -3.73 -3.48 -21.31
CA GLY A 198 -3.12 -4.61 -20.60
C GLY A 198 -4.07 -5.80 -20.42
N VAL A 199 -5.34 -5.53 -20.09
CA VAL A 199 -6.36 -6.58 -20.01
C VAL A 199 -6.55 -7.28 -21.36
N ILE A 200 -6.57 -6.54 -22.46
CA ILE A 200 -6.65 -7.13 -23.82
C ILE A 200 -5.33 -7.87 -24.15
N GLY A 201 -4.19 -7.21 -23.94
CA GLY A 201 -2.88 -7.71 -24.33
C GLY A 201 -2.44 -8.95 -23.56
N LYS A 202 -2.56 -8.95 -22.24
CA LYS A 202 -2.14 -10.06 -21.38
C LYS A 202 -3.17 -11.19 -21.35
N TYR A 203 -4.47 -10.86 -21.14
CA TYR A 203 -5.52 -11.83 -20.82
C TYR A 203 -6.53 -12.10 -21.95
N GLY A 204 -6.53 -11.30 -23.02
CA GLY A 204 -7.45 -11.46 -24.15
C GLY A 204 -7.25 -12.79 -24.86
N THR A 205 -8.35 -13.50 -25.14
CA THR A 205 -8.40 -14.72 -25.95
C THR A 205 -9.60 -14.62 -26.89
N PRO A 206 -9.62 -15.36 -28.00
CA PRO A 206 -10.82 -15.39 -28.86
C PRO A 206 -12.10 -15.80 -28.12
N LYS A 207 -11.98 -16.50 -26.99
CA LYS A 207 -13.13 -16.98 -26.20
C LYS A 207 -13.69 -15.95 -25.22
N ASN A 208 -12.85 -15.02 -24.74
CA ASN A 208 -13.24 -14.06 -23.69
C ASN A 208 -13.27 -12.60 -24.16
N ILE A 209 -12.90 -12.32 -25.41
CA ILE A 209 -12.72 -10.95 -25.89
C ILE A 209 -14.00 -10.11 -25.78
N ASP A 210 -15.17 -10.67 -26.08
CA ASP A 210 -16.45 -9.94 -25.97
C ASP A 210 -16.72 -9.52 -24.52
N ARG A 211 -16.39 -10.38 -23.56
CA ARG A 211 -16.51 -10.05 -22.11
C ARG A 211 -15.55 -8.95 -21.72
N ILE A 212 -14.29 -9.00 -22.19
CA ILE A 212 -13.29 -7.94 -21.94
C ILE A 212 -13.77 -6.62 -22.53
N LEU A 213 -14.24 -6.63 -23.78
CA LEU A 213 -14.75 -5.42 -24.44
C LEU A 213 -15.96 -4.84 -23.71
N SER A 214 -16.86 -5.67 -23.20
CA SER A 214 -18.00 -5.20 -22.39
C SER A 214 -17.55 -4.52 -21.09
N PHE A 215 -16.47 -4.98 -20.48
CA PHE A 215 -15.90 -4.40 -19.26
C PHE A 215 -15.23 -3.04 -19.51
N ILE A 216 -14.52 -2.87 -20.62
CA ILE A 216 -13.84 -1.61 -20.95
C ILE A 216 -14.75 -0.59 -21.64
N LYS A 217 -15.90 -1.02 -22.16
CA LYS A 217 -16.85 -0.18 -22.90
C LYS A 217 -17.24 1.13 -22.24
N PRO A 218 -17.48 1.21 -20.92
CA PRO A 218 -17.82 2.47 -20.26
C PRO A 218 -16.75 3.57 -20.38
N ARG A 219 -15.49 3.18 -20.60
CA ARG A 219 -14.33 4.11 -20.69
C ARG A 219 -13.91 4.43 -22.12
N MET A 220 -14.55 3.82 -23.13
CA MET A 220 -14.19 4.02 -24.53
C MET A 220 -14.37 5.45 -25.02
N ASP A 221 -15.15 6.26 -24.31
CA ASP A 221 -15.38 7.66 -24.62
C ASP A 221 -14.30 8.60 -24.08
N ASP A 222 -13.41 8.12 -23.22
CA ASP A 222 -12.29 8.87 -22.68
C ASP A 222 -11.33 9.29 -23.82
N ALA A 223 -10.75 10.49 -23.70
CA ALA A 223 -9.89 11.06 -24.74
C ALA A 223 -8.67 10.17 -25.03
N ALA A 224 -8.05 9.58 -24.00
CA ALA A 224 -6.91 8.69 -24.16
C ALA A 224 -7.27 7.45 -24.99
N HIS A 225 -8.42 6.82 -24.71
CA HIS A 225 -8.92 5.65 -25.45
C HIS A 225 -9.22 5.99 -26.91
N LYS A 226 -9.90 7.13 -27.16
CA LYS A 226 -10.20 7.60 -28.53
C LYS A 226 -8.95 7.88 -29.35
N ASN A 227 -7.90 8.39 -28.74
CA ASN A 227 -6.66 8.76 -29.41
C ASN A 227 -5.66 7.60 -29.53
N SER A 228 -5.91 6.44 -28.93
CA SER A 228 -5.02 5.29 -29.02
C SER A 228 -5.17 4.57 -30.36
N GLU A 229 -4.24 4.79 -31.29
CA GLU A 229 -4.23 4.13 -32.59
C GLU A 229 -4.27 2.60 -32.44
N LEU A 230 -3.49 2.03 -31.53
CA LEU A 230 -3.43 0.59 -31.29
C LEU A 230 -4.77 0.03 -30.83
N LEU A 231 -5.43 0.68 -29.88
CA LEU A 231 -6.74 0.27 -29.37
C LEU A 231 -7.82 0.43 -30.44
N GLN A 232 -7.86 1.57 -31.12
CA GLN A 232 -8.86 1.83 -32.17
C GLN A 232 -8.72 0.87 -33.38
N ALA A 233 -7.50 0.55 -33.78
CA ALA A 233 -7.26 -0.44 -34.83
C ALA A 233 -7.78 -1.84 -34.47
N PHE A 234 -7.65 -2.23 -33.20
CA PHE A 234 -8.22 -3.49 -32.70
C PHE A 234 -9.75 -3.46 -32.66
N LEU A 235 -10.35 -2.37 -32.14
CA LEU A 235 -11.79 -2.23 -31.99
C LEU A 235 -12.56 -2.15 -33.31
N ALA A 236 -11.91 -1.71 -34.38
CA ALA A 236 -12.51 -1.65 -35.71
C ALA A 236 -12.98 -3.04 -36.19
N LYS A 237 -12.26 -4.11 -35.81
CA LYS A 237 -12.63 -5.50 -36.11
C LYS A 237 -11.98 -6.44 -35.08
N PRO A 238 -12.60 -6.66 -33.91
CA PRO A 238 -12.00 -7.40 -32.80
C PRO A 238 -12.09 -8.93 -33.02
N ASP A 239 -11.44 -9.43 -34.09
CA ASP A 239 -11.32 -10.85 -34.37
C ASP A 239 -9.99 -11.45 -33.89
N SER A 240 -9.80 -12.75 -34.06
CA SER A 240 -8.61 -13.47 -33.62
C SER A 240 -7.32 -12.96 -34.27
N ALA A 241 -7.37 -12.50 -35.51
CA ALA A 241 -6.21 -11.96 -36.23
C ALA A 241 -5.84 -10.58 -35.69
N ALA A 242 -6.82 -9.71 -35.49
CA ALA A 242 -6.63 -8.39 -34.88
C ALA A 242 -6.12 -8.51 -33.43
N LEU A 243 -6.64 -9.48 -32.65
CA LEU A 243 -6.14 -9.75 -31.30
C LEU A 243 -4.67 -10.18 -31.31
N ALA A 244 -4.26 -11.04 -32.21
CA ALA A 244 -2.86 -11.45 -32.35
C ALA A 244 -1.95 -10.25 -32.70
N THR A 245 -2.40 -9.41 -33.64
CA THR A 245 -1.68 -8.17 -34.02
C THR A 245 -1.61 -7.18 -32.86
N PHE A 246 -2.72 -7.00 -32.14
CA PHE A 246 -2.76 -6.15 -30.95
C PHE A 246 -1.75 -6.62 -29.89
N LYS A 247 -1.76 -7.91 -29.54
CA LYS A 247 -0.83 -8.49 -28.57
C LYS A 247 0.65 -8.30 -28.94
N ALA A 248 0.98 -8.52 -30.23
CA ALA A 248 2.35 -8.32 -30.69
C ALA A 248 2.79 -6.85 -30.53
N LYS A 249 1.97 -5.89 -30.96
CA LYS A 249 2.26 -4.46 -30.83
C LYS A 249 2.25 -3.99 -29.37
N TYR A 250 1.33 -4.50 -28.55
CA TYR A 250 1.31 -4.22 -27.13
C TYR A 250 2.60 -4.69 -26.44
N SER A 251 3.05 -5.91 -26.75
CA SER A 251 4.31 -6.43 -26.20
C SER A 251 5.53 -5.65 -26.69
N GLU A 252 5.54 -5.21 -27.94
CA GLU A 252 6.62 -4.36 -28.48
C GLU A 252 6.67 -3.00 -27.77
N GLN A 253 5.52 -2.37 -27.57
CA GLN A 253 5.44 -1.02 -27.01
C GLN A 253 5.56 -1.00 -25.47
N PHE A 254 4.95 -1.97 -24.78
CA PHE A 254 4.80 -1.97 -23.33
C PHE A 254 5.40 -3.21 -22.63
N GLY A 255 6.19 -3.99 -23.36
CA GLY A 255 6.79 -5.22 -22.84
C GLY A 255 7.67 -4.98 -21.60
N GLY A 256 8.38 -3.86 -21.56
CA GLY A 256 9.19 -3.48 -20.40
C GLY A 256 8.36 -3.24 -19.13
N ILE A 257 7.23 -2.52 -19.25
CA ILE A 257 6.29 -2.31 -18.13
C ILE A 257 5.68 -3.64 -17.70
N SER A 258 5.28 -4.49 -18.66
CA SER A 258 4.74 -5.82 -18.35
C SER A 258 5.74 -6.71 -17.61
N VAL A 259 7.01 -6.66 -17.97
CA VAL A 259 8.09 -7.39 -17.27
C VAL A 259 8.26 -6.84 -15.86
N TYR A 260 8.17 -5.52 -15.67
CA TYR A 260 8.25 -4.89 -14.35
C TYR A 260 7.09 -5.34 -13.47
N ASP A 261 5.85 -5.20 -13.95
CA ASP A 261 4.65 -5.62 -13.22
C ASP A 261 4.73 -7.08 -12.79
N ASP A 262 5.09 -7.99 -13.71
CA ASP A 262 5.16 -9.42 -13.43
C ASP A 262 6.25 -9.74 -12.39
N ALA A 263 7.38 -9.03 -12.43
CA ALA A 263 8.46 -9.20 -11.47
C ALA A 263 8.06 -8.65 -10.09
N ILE A 264 7.51 -7.44 -10.02
CA ILE A 264 7.16 -6.80 -8.75
C ILE A 264 5.99 -7.53 -8.06
N ASN A 265 4.98 -8.00 -8.81
CA ASN A 265 3.89 -8.81 -8.28
C ASN A 265 4.40 -10.09 -7.61
N LYS A 266 5.40 -10.76 -8.18
CA LYS A 266 6.02 -11.96 -7.60
C LYS A 266 6.87 -11.62 -6.39
N LEU A 267 7.68 -10.56 -6.48
CA LEU A 267 8.61 -10.20 -5.42
C LEU A 267 7.92 -9.67 -4.17
N ARG A 268 6.91 -8.79 -4.34
CA ARG A 268 6.16 -8.18 -3.23
C ARG A 268 5.01 -9.08 -2.77
N GLY A 269 4.45 -9.92 -3.64
CA GLY A 269 3.34 -10.80 -3.32
C GLY A 269 3.69 -11.85 -2.25
N VAL A 270 4.93 -12.36 -2.22
CA VAL A 270 5.39 -13.32 -1.23
C VAL A 270 6.43 -12.67 -0.32
N LYS A 271 6.09 -12.47 0.95
CA LYS A 271 6.90 -11.74 1.93
C LYS A 271 8.10 -12.57 2.41
N THR A 272 9.23 -11.91 2.58
CA THR A 272 10.39 -12.46 3.27
C THR A 272 10.18 -12.43 4.79
N PRO A 273 10.99 -13.15 5.59
CA PRO A 273 10.93 -13.05 7.04
C PRO A 273 11.11 -11.63 7.59
N GLU A 274 12.04 -10.83 7.03
CA GLU A 274 12.27 -9.44 7.45
C GLU A 274 11.03 -8.55 7.18
N GLU A 275 10.37 -8.71 6.02
CA GLU A 275 9.11 -8.01 5.72
C GLU A 275 8.00 -8.42 6.68
N MET A 276 7.89 -9.73 6.98
CA MET A 276 6.86 -10.24 7.89
C MET A 276 6.99 -9.68 9.31
N ASP A 277 8.18 -9.37 9.77
CA ASP A 277 8.38 -8.75 11.09
C ASP A 277 7.79 -7.33 11.13
N LEU A 278 7.92 -6.56 10.05
CA LEU A 278 7.35 -5.21 9.92
C LEU A 278 5.83 -5.26 9.76
N VAL A 279 5.32 -6.15 8.89
CA VAL A 279 3.87 -6.37 8.72
C VAL A 279 3.21 -6.73 10.06
N ARG A 280 3.76 -7.72 10.77
CA ARG A 280 3.22 -8.12 12.10
C ARG A 280 3.19 -6.96 13.08
N LYS A 281 4.17 -6.07 13.02
CA LYS A 281 4.24 -4.91 13.90
C LYS A 281 3.19 -3.86 13.55
N ALA A 282 3.01 -3.54 12.25
CA ALA A 282 1.94 -2.66 11.79
C ALA A 282 0.56 -3.20 12.20
N VAL A 283 0.30 -4.49 11.94
CA VAL A 283 -0.96 -5.16 12.30
C VAL A 283 -1.20 -5.18 13.82
N LYS A 284 -0.15 -5.43 14.60
CA LYS A 284 -0.24 -5.40 16.08
C LYS A 284 -0.61 -4.03 16.60
N ILE A 285 0.02 -2.97 16.08
CA ILE A 285 -0.26 -1.58 16.45
C ILE A 285 -1.72 -1.25 16.12
N SER A 286 -2.18 -1.57 14.91
CA SER A 286 -3.56 -1.36 14.46
C SER A 286 -4.58 -2.11 15.34
N SER A 287 -4.30 -3.37 15.64
CA SER A 287 -5.17 -4.20 16.50
C SER A 287 -5.32 -3.61 17.90
N LEU A 288 -4.22 -3.11 18.49
CA LEU A 288 -4.25 -2.44 19.80
C LEU A 288 -5.04 -1.13 19.75
N ALA A 289 -4.94 -0.38 18.64
CA ALA A 289 -5.71 0.84 18.44
C ALA A 289 -7.20 0.55 18.34
N HIS A 290 -7.61 -0.46 17.56
CA HIS A 290 -9.01 -0.91 17.52
C HIS A 290 -9.56 -1.30 18.89
N ALA A 291 -8.79 -2.08 19.67
CA ALA A 291 -9.21 -2.47 21.02
C ALA A 291 -9.36 -1.25 21.94
N GLU A 292 -8.48 -0.24 21.82
CA GLU A 292 -8.57 0.96 22.65
C GLU A 292 -9.72 1.87 22.21
N VAL A 293 -9.96 2.02 20.90
CA VAL A 293 -11.14 2.75 20.41
C VAL A 293 -12.43 2.07 20.86
N MET A 294 -12.52 0.75 20.87
CA MET A 294 -13.68 0.03 21.41
C MET A 294 -13.93 0.38 22.87
N ARG A 295 -12.88 0.58 23.69
CA ARG A 295 -13.02 1.01 25.09
C ARG A 295 -13.48 2.45 25.22
N ALA A 296 -12.99 3.33 24.33
CA ALA A 296 -13.28 4.77 24.36
C ALA A 296 -14.65 5.13 23.78
N ILE A 297 -15.18 4.30 22.87
CA ILE A 297 -16.41 4.62 22.13
C ILE A 297 -17.62 4.80 23.04
N ASN A 298 -18.41 5.83 22.74
CA ASN A 298 -19.65 6.12 23.46
C ASN A 298 -20.58 6.95 22.56
N PRO A 299 -21.89 7.07 22.85
CA PRO A 299 -22.85 7.78 21.99
C PRO A 299 -22.59 9.27 21.77
N LYS A 300 -21.71 9.90 22.56
CA LYS A 300 -21.41 11.34 22.48
C LYS A 300 -20.10 11.64 21.73
N ILE A 301 -19.31 10.62 21.42
CA ILE A 301 -18.06 10.77 20.69
C ILE A 301 -18.34 11.16 19.23
N SER A 302 -17.45 11.92 18.61
CA SER A 302 -17.49 12.21 17.17
C SER A 302 -16.71 11.19 16.34
N GLU A 303 -16.98 11.11 15.02
CA GLU A 303 -16.18 10.32 14.10
C GLU A 303 -14.72 10.83 14.08
N THR A 304 -14.52 12.15 14.04
CA THR A 304 -13.19 12.79 14.10
C THR A 304 -12.43 12.44 15.39
N GLU A 305 -13.11 12.38 16.56
CA GLU A 305 -12.47 12.03 17.83
C GLU A 305 -12.03 10.55 17.83
N ILE A 306 -12.83 9.67 17.23
CA ILE A 306 -12.46 8.26 17.02
C ILE A 306 -11.19 8.16 16.17
N ALA A 307 -11.13 8.84 15.01
CA ALA A 307 -9.94 8.89 14.16
C ALA A 307 -8.72 9.44 14.93
N GLY A 308 -8.93 10.47 15.77
CA GLY A 308 -7.87 11.03 16.63
C GLY A 308 -7.31 10.04 17.67
N ILE A 309 -8.14 9.14 18.21
CA ILE A 309 -7.70 8.08 19.13
C ILE A 309 -6.83 7.05 18.39
N PHE A 310 -7.23 6.62 17.17
CA PHE A 310 -6.41 5.75 16.33
C PHE A 310 -5.03 6.38 16.10
N LEU A 311 -4.99 7.61 15.63
CA LEU A 311 -3.74 8.32 15.36
C LEU A 311 -2.86 8.41 16.61
N TYR A 312 -3.44 8.71 17.80
CA TYR A 312 -2.68 8.75 19.04
C TYR A 312 -2.01 7.41 19.34
N VAL A 313 -2.76 6.30 19.24
CA VAL A 313 -2.25 4.96 19.56
C VAL A 313 -1.19 4.55 18.54
N HIS A 314 -1.40 4.82 17.25
CA HIS A 314 -0.41 4.55 16.19
C HIS A 314 0.91 5.27 16.49
N LYS A 315 0.87 6.58 16.75
CA LYS A 315 2.06 7.37 17.07
C LYS A 315 2.71 6.96 18.40
N HIS A 316 1.92 6.56 19.40
CA HIS A 316 2.44 6.07 20.69
C HIS A 316 3.35 4.83 20.50
N TYR A 317 3.01 3.94 19.59
CA TYR A 317 3.80 2.76 19.28
C TYR A 317 4.83 2.95 18.16
N GLY A 318 5.00 4.18 17.66
CA GLY A 318 6.04 4.55 16.72
C GLY A 318 5.70 4.30 15.25
N ALA A 319 4.42 4.11 14.90
CA ALA A 319 3.99 4.12 13.51
C ALA A 319 4.29 5.48 12.87
N GLU A 320 4.86 5.47 11.68
CA GLU A 320 5.29 6.68 10.98
C GLU A 320 4.09 7.42 10.40
N ASP A 321 3.08 6.68 9.92
CA ASP A 321 1.84 7.25 9.43
C ASP A 321 0.67 6.25 9.55
N GLU A 322 -0.49 6.62 9.05
CA GLU A 322 -1.59 5.71 8.77
C GLU A 322 -1.38 5.10 7.39
N GLY A 323 -1.75 3.82 7.21
CA GLY A 323 -1.58 3.11 5.96
C GLY A 323 -2.43 3.67 4.82
N TYR A 324 -3.53 4.33 5.19
CA TYR A 324 -4.50 4.99 4.30
C TYR A 324 -5.33 5.99 5.10
N PRO A 325 -6.07 6.93 4.45
CA PRO A 325 -6.97 7.84 5.17
C PRO A 325 -7.96 7.07 6.03
N PRO A 326 -8.15 7.45 7.31
CA PRO A 326 -9.10 6.80 8.20
C PRO A 326 -10.52 6.80 7.64
N ILE A 327 -11.23 5.69 7.79
CA ILE A 327 -12.65 5.55 7.47
C ILE A 327 -13.39 5.29 8.78
N VAL A 328 -14.15 6.28 9.25
CA VAL A 328 -14.93 6.18 10.49
C VAL A 328 -16.38 6.56 10.20
N GLY A 329 -17.18 5.59 9.76
CA GLY A 329 -18.57 5.81 9.34
C GLY A 329 -19.59 5.36 10.39
N SER A 330 -20.41 6.28 10.93
CA SER A 330 -21.49 5.97 11.87
C SER A 330 -22.86 5.90 11.20
N GLY A 331 -23.67 4.91 11.54
CA GLY A 331 -25.04 4.72 11.04
C GLY A 331 -25.09 4.66 9.51
N PRO A 332 -25.76 5.62 8.81
CA PRO A 332 -25.84 5.64 7.34
C PRO A 332 -24.46 5.70 6.66
N ASN A 333 -23.47 6.39 7.28
CA ASN A 333 -22.12 6.52 6.74
C ASN A 333 -21.38 5.17 6.71
N ALA A 334 -21.72 4.23 7.58
CA ALA A 334 -21.20 2.86 7.56
C ALA A 334 -21.56 2.09 6.28
N CYS A 335 -22.51 2.60 5.48
CA CYS A 335 -22.86 2.04 4.18
C CYS A 335 -22.08 2.67 3.00
N ILE A 336 -21.15 3.60 3.26
CA ILE A 336 -20.26 4.21 2.27
C ILE A 336 -18.89 3.59 2.44
N LEU A 337 -18.39 2.90 1.41
CA LEU A 337 -17.22 2.02 1.51
C LEU A 337 -15.94 2.75 1.93
N HIS A 338 -15.66 3.91 1.31
CA HIS A 338 -14.51 4.78 1.60
C HIS A 338 -15.04 6.14 2.09
N TYR A 339 -15.64 6.15 3.29
CA TYR A 339 -16.14 7.36 3.92
C TYR A 339 -14.99 8.04 4.69
N GLU A 340 -14.43 9.10 4.12
CA GLU A 340 -13.26 9.84 4.64
C GLU A 340 -13.62 11.22 5.23
N GLU A 341 -14.91 11.58 5.29
CA GLU A 341 -15.31 12.91 5.80
C GLU A 341 -15.24 13.02 7.32
N ASP A 342 -15.50 11.94 8.04
CA ASP A 342 -15.46 11.83 9.51
C ASP A 342 -16.10 13.01 10.24
N ASN A 343 -17.26 13.48 9.74
CA ASN A 343 -17.81 14.78 10.11
C ASN A 343 -18.98 14.75 11.11
N VAL A 344 -19.43 13.56 11.51
CA VAL A 344 -20.54 13.43 12.49
C VAL A 344 -20.02 13.76 13.89
N THR A 345 -20.61 14.78 14.50
CA THR A 345 -20.20 15.32 15.80
C THR A 345 -20.62 14.47 16.99
N GLN A 346 -21.59 13.58 16.85
CA GLN A 346 -22.00 12.57 17.85
C GLN A 346 -22.54 11.34 17.12
N VAL A 347 -21.88 10.19 17.35
CA VAL A 347 -22.27 8.92 16.71
C VAL A 347 -23.58 8.33 17.26
N LYS A 348 -24.07 8.84 18.38
CA LYS A 348 -25.30 8.39 19.05
C LYS A 348 -25.29 6.87 19.33
N ASN A 349 -26.45 6.23 19.37
CA ASN A 349 -26.58 4.78 19.60
C ASN A 349 -26.49 3.97 18.31
N GLN A 350 -25.59 4.35 17.39
CA GLN A 350 -25.47 3.70 16.08
C GLN A 350 -24.31 2.69 16.04
N LEU A 351 -24.28 1.88 15.00
CA LEU A 351 -23.05 1.18 14.62
C LEU A 351 -22.05 2.18 14.07
N VAL A 352 -20.78 1.97 14.39
CA VAL A 352 -19.65 2.69 13.81
C VAL A 352 -18.75 1.66 13.14
N LEU A 353 -18.63 1.75 11.83
CA LEU A 353 -17.67 1.01 11.05
C LEU A 353 -16.37 1.83 11.05
N MET A 354 -15.28 1.20 11.44
CA MET A 354 -13.96 1.81 11.52
C MET A 354 -12.99 0.96 10.76
N ASP A 355 -12.46 1.51 9.68
CA ASP A 355 -11.46 0.92 8.82
C ASP A 355 -10.23 1.83 8.87
N VAL A 356 -9.29 1.48 9.75
CA VAL A 356 -8.15 2.32 10.10
C VAL A 356 -6.97 1.44 10.49
N ALA A 357 -5.84 1.66 9.88
CA ALA A 357 -4.64 0.91 10.22
C ALA A 357 -3.35 1.74 10.12
N ALA A 358 -2.31 1.28 10.81
CA ALA A 358 -1.01 1.90 10.90
C ALA A 358 -0.09 1.50 9.74
N GLU A 359 0.77 2.43 9.33
CA GLU A 359 1.98 2.13 8.57
C GLU A 359 3.19 2.10 9.51
N TYR A 360 3.98 1.02 9.43
CA TYR A 360 5.22 0.86 10.18
C TYR A 360 6.38 0.54 9.25
N HIS A 361 7.34 1.46 9.16
CA HIS A 361 8.51 1.38 8.26
C HIS A 361 8.15 1.08 6.80
N GLY A 362 7.05 1.69 6.32
CA GLY A 362 6.52 1.55 4.97
C GLY A 362 5.57 0.37 4.78
N TYR A 363 5.40 -0.51 5.76
CA TYR A 363 4.44 -1.62 5.68
C TYR A 363 3.11 -1.24 6.32
N SER A 364 2.04 -1.31 5.53
CA SER A 364 0.67 -1.07 5.98
C SER A 364 0.08 -2.32 6.64
N ALA A 365 -0.80 -2.10 7.61
CA ALA A 365 -1.83 -3.05 8.02
C ALA A 365 -3.16 -2.67 7.36
N ASP A 366 -4.18 -3.52 7.51
CA ASP A 366 -5.55 -3.25 7.09
C ASP A 366 -6.56 -3.95 8.01
N VAL A 367 -7.25 -3.18 8.83
CA VAL A 367 -8.14 -3.74 9.85
C VAL A 367 -9.44 -2.95 9.94
N THR A 368 -10.56 -3.62 9.67
CA THR A 368 -11.89 -3.05 9.91
C THR A 368 -12.61 -3.72 11.06
N ARG A 369 -13.26 -2.91 11.89
CA ARG A 369 -14.22 -3.36 12.92
C ARG A 369 -15.49 -2.53 12.88
N THR A 370 -16.62 -3.18 13.14
CA THR A 370 -17.93 -2.51 13.30
C THR A 370 -18.42 -2.68 14.73
N VAL A 371 -18.68 -1.57 15.41
CA VAL A 371 -18.90 -1.52 16.87
C VAL A 371 -20.17 -0.75 17.20
N PRO A 372 -21.03 -1.22 18.13
CA PRO A 372 -22.18 -0.44 18.61
C PRO A 372 -21.70 0.63 19.61
N ALA A 373 -21.90 1.91 19.31
CA ALA A 373 -21.43 3.01 20.13
C ALA A 373 -22.02 3.03 21.57
N ASN A 374 -23.19 2.43 21.77
CA ASN A 374 -23.82 2.27 23.09
C ASN A 374 -23.42 0.95 23.78
N GLY A 375 -22.49 0.18 23.22
CA GLY A 375 -22.00 -1.08 23.78
C GLY A 375 -22.88 -2.29 23.56
N LYS A 376 -24.01 -2.19 22.84
CA LYS A 376 -24.93 -3.30 22.59
C LYS A 376 -25.48 -3.31 21.17
N PHE A 377 -25.30 -4.42 20.49
CA PHE A 377 -25.94 -4.65 19.19
C PHE A 377 -27.45 -4.89 19.35
N THR A 378 -28.27 -4.34 18.45
CA THR A 378 -29.66 -4.76 18.33
C THR A 378 -29.78 -6.17 17.74
N PRO A 379 -30.94 -6.84 17.84
CA PRO A 379 -31.12 -8.15 17.20
C PRO A 379 -30.86 -8.14 15.68
N GLU A 380 -31.26 -7.07 14.98
CA GLU A 380 -31.07 -6.90 13.56
C GLU A 380 -29.59 -6.71 13.20
N GLN A 381 -28.90 -5.86 13.98
CA GLN A 381 -27.45 -5.62 13.83
C GLN A 381 -26.66 -6.92 14.07
N LYS A 382 -26.99 -7.68 15.10
CA LYS A 382 -26.38 -9.01 15.37
C LYS A 382 -26.61 -9.99 14.24
N ALA A 383 -27.80 -10.00 13.65
CA ALA A 383 -28.11 -10.91 12.56
C ALA A 383 -27.24 -10.63 11.34
N ILE A 384 -27.03 -9.36 10.97
CA ILE A 384 -26.15 -8.97 9.86
C ILE A 384 -24.69 -9.23 10.23
N TYR A 385 -24.27 -8.80 11.43
CA TYR A 385 -22.89 -8.98 11.92
C TYR A 385 -22.48 -10.46 11.90
N GLN A 386 -23.37 -11.36 12.35
CA GLN A 386 -23.10 -12.79 12.40
C GLN A 386 -22.91 -13.39 11.01
N ILE A 387 -23.67 -12.92 10.00
CA ILE A 387 -23.49 -13.39 8.61
C ILE A 387 -22.10 -12.99 8.08
N VAL A 388 -21.67 -11.75 8.33
CA VAL A 388 -20.34 -11.27 7.93
C VAL A 388 -19.25 -12.04 8.67
N TYR A 389 -19.39 -12.24 9.98
CA TYR A 389 -18.46 -13.02 10.78
C TYR A 389 -18.34 -14.48 10.30
N ASP A 390 -19.48 -15.13 10.03
CA ASP A 390 -19.49 -16.50 9.52
C ASP A 390 -18.84 -16.60 8.13
N ALA A 391 -19.03 -15.61 7.26
CA ALA A 391 -18.36 -15.55 5.96
C ALA A 391 -16.83 -15.45 6.14
N GLN A 392 -16.36 -14.58 7.03
CA GLN A 392 -14.94 -14.43 7.33
C GLN A 392 -14.34 -15.74 7.88
N GLU A 393 -15.00 -16.41 8.83
CA GLU A 393 -14.55 -17.68 9.40
C GLU A 393 -14.44 -18.81 8.35
N GLU A 394 -15.37 -18.86 7.39
CA GLU A 394 -15.32 -19.86 6.33
C GLU A 394 -14.22 -19.54 5.31
N VAL A 395 -13.94 -18.27 5.02
CA VAL A 395 -12.83 -17.87 4.15
C VAL A 395 -11.49 -18.15 4.81
N PHE A 396 -11.31 -17.94 6.10
CA PHE A 396 -10.07 -18.28 6.81
C PHE A 396 -9.66 -19.74 6.66
N LYS A 397 -10.60 -20.68 6.55
CA LYS A 397 -10.31 -22.10 6.32
C LYS A 397 -9.66 -22.35 4.95
N LEU A 398 -9.84 -21.41 4.02
CA LEU A 398 -9.26 -21.45 2.67
C LEU A 398 -7.91 -20.71 2.57
N CYS A 399 -7.51 -19.92 3.58
CA CYS A 399 -6.26 -19.16 3.60
C CYS A 399 -5.04 -20.07 3.81
N LYS A 400 -4.71 -20.92 2.82
CA LYS A 400 -3.56 -21.82 2.82
C LYS A 400 -3.01 -22.02 1.42
N ALA A 401 -1.74 -22.42 1.36
CA ALA A 401 -1.05 -22.64 0.08
C ALA A 401 -1.80 -23.65 -0.81
N GLY A 402 -1.82 -23.37 -2.11
CA GLY A 402 -2.45 -24.21 -3.14
C GLY A 402 -3.92 -23.94 -3.39
N VAL A 403 -4.62 -23.14 -2.55
CA VAL A 403 -6.02 -22.76 -2.80
C VAL A 403 -6.05 -21.70 -3.90
N PRO A 404 -6.90 -21.85 -4.94
CA PRO A 404 -7.10 -20.81 -5.94
C PRO A 404 -7.63 -19.51 -5.30
N TYR A 405 -7.00 -18.37 -5.59
CA TYR A 405 -7.41 -17.07 -5.03
C TYR A 405 -8.91 -16.77 -5.23
N PRO A 406 -9.51 -17.02 -6.42
CA PRO A 406 -10.96 -16.76 -6.64
C PRO A 406 -11.91 -17.61 -5.77
N ASP A 407 -11.44 -18.70 -5.15
CA ASP A 407 -12.28 -19.52 -4.28
C ASP A 407 -12.63 -18.82 -2.96
N LEU A 408 -11.82 -17.82 -2.53
CA LEU A 408 -12.12 -16.96 -1.38
C LEU A 408 -13.43 -16.17 -1.64
N GLU A 409 -13.49 -15.48 -2.77
CA GLU A 409 -14.67 -14.70 -3.16
C GLU A 409 -15.91 -15.58 -3.34
N LYS A 410 -15.76 -16.73 -4.01
CA LYS A 410 -16.84 -17.69 -4.19
C LYS A 410 -17.42 -18.17 -2.86
N LYS A 411 -16.56 -18.43 -1.86
CA LYS A 411 -17.01 -18.84 -0.52
C LYS A 411 -17.74 -17.70 0.19
N THR A 412 -17.28 -16.47 0.07
CA THR A 412 -17.94 -15.29 0.60
C THR A 412 -19.34 -15.14 0.01
N HIS A 413 -19.48 -15.21 -1.31
CA HIS A 413 -20.78 -15.14 -1.98
C HIS A 413 -21.75 -16.21 -1.47
N GLU A 414 -21.29 -17.45 -1.30
CA GLU A 414 -22.10 -18.56 -0.79
C GLU A 414 -22.71 -18.23 0.59
N ILE A 415 -21.88 -17.76 1.53
CA ILE A 415 -22.31 -17.52 2.93
C ILE A 415 -23.17 -16.27 3.03
N LEU A 416 -22.74 -15.15 2.40
CA LEU A 416 -23.50 -13.91 2.43
C LEU A 416 -24.88 -14.10 1.78
N THR A 417 -24.95 -14.77 0.63
CA THR A 417 -26.22 -15.07 -0.06
C THR A 417 -27.13 -15.88 0.84
N ALA A 418 -26.65 -16.99 1.40
CA ALA A 418 -27.47 -17.86 2.25
C ALA A 418 -28.03 -17.09 3.47
N GLY A 419 -27.19 -16.25 4.11
CA GLY A 419 -27.58 -15.42 5.25
C GLY A 419 -28.64 -14.38 4.88
N LEU A 420 -28.42 -13.61 3.82
CA LEU A 420 -29.33 -12.56 3.38
C LEU A 420 -30.68 -13.11 2.85
N VAL A 421 -30.67 -14.26 2.17
CA VAL A 421 -31.91 -14.97 1.75
C VAL A 421 -32.70 -15.42 2.99
N LYS A 422 -32.03 -15.99 4.01
CA LYS A 422 -32.67 -16.40 5.27
C LYS A 422 -33.34 -15.24 6.01
N LEU A 423 -32.77 -14.04 5.94
CA LEU A 423 -33.35 -12.82 6.54
C LEU A 423 -34.43 -12.17 5.63
N GLY A 424 -34.61 -12.66 4.41
CA GLY A 424 -35.58 -12.10 3.43
C GLY A 424 -35.12 -10.75 2.85
N ILE A 425 -33.82 -10.46 2.86
CA ILE A 425 -33.24 -9.21 2.33
C ILE A 425 -33.02 -9.33 0.83
N ILE A 426 -32.57 -10.49 0.34
CA ILE A 426 -32.43 -10.81 -1.08
C ILE A 426 -33.21 -12.11 -1.41
N LYS A 427 -33.45 -12.36 -2.69
CA LYS A 427 -34.11 -13.58 -3.17
C LYS A 427 -33.09 -14.64 -3.61
N ASP A 428 -32.03 -14.22 -4.24
CA ASP A 428 -30.97 -15.09 -4.76
C ASP A 428 -29.64 -14.30 -4.89
N GLU A 429 -28.56 -14.98 -5.28
CA GLU A 429 -27.21 -14.43 -5.44
C GLU A 429 -27.13 -13.25 -6.42
N LYS A 430 -28.02 -13.16 -7.41
CA LYS A 430 -28.01 -12.05 -8.39
C LYS A 430 -28.27 -10.69 -7.75
N GLU A 431 -28.89 -10.69 -6.57
CA GLU A 431 -29.15 -9.47 -5.82
C GLU A 431 -28.04 -9.12 -4.82
N LEU A 432 -27.06 -10.03 -4.58
CA LEU A 432 -25.98 -9.85 -3.59
C LEU A 432 -25.18 -8.58 -3.83
N GLY A 433 -24.81 -8.29 -5.09
CA GLY A 433 -24.02 -7.10 -5.44
C GLY A 433 -24.66 -5.75 -5.07
N LYS A 434 -25.95 -5.72 -4.68
CA LYS A 434 -26.58 -4.51 -4.12
C LYS A 434 -26.12 -4.20 -2.70
N TYR A 435 -25.66 -5.21 -1.96
CA TYR A 435 -25.34 -5.16 -0.55
C TYR A 435 -23.88 -5.55 -0.24
N TYR A 436 -23.20 -6.14 -1.20
CA TYR A 436 -21.79 -6.50 -1.17
C TYR A 436 -21.12 -6.16 -2.52
N PRO A 437 -20.67 -4.91 -2.71
CA PRO A 437 -20.19 -4.41 -4.00
C PRO A 437 -18.66 -4.50 -4.21
N HIS A 438 -17.90 -5.06 -3.28
CA HIS A 438 -16.43 -5.18 -3.34
C HIS A 438 -15.94 -6.63 -3.28
N GLY A 439 -14.65 -6.88 -3.40
CA GLY A 439 -14.03 -8.19 -3.23
C GLY A 439 -13.73 -8.52 -1.78
N VAL A 440 -13.53 -9.81 -1.45
CA VAL A 440 -13.27 -10.26 -0.07
C VAL A 440 -11.82 -10.08 0.35
N SER A 441 -10.90 -9.78 -0.58
CA SER A 441 -9.47 -9.87 -0.28
C SER A 441 -8.63 -9.12 -1.29
N HIS A 442 -7.52 -8.56 -0.82
CA HIS A 442 -6.42 -8.05 -1.64
C HIS A 442 -5.07 -8.36 -0.97
N TYR A 443 -3.97 -8.20 -1.70
CA TYR A 443 -2.62 -8.27 -1.13
C TYR A 443 -2.34 -7.06 -0.26
N LEU A 444 -1.53 -7.25 0.76
CA LEU A 444 -1.13 -6.23 1.73
C LEU A 444 0.40 -6.21 1.89
N GLY A 445 0.99 -5.02 2.08
CA GLY A 445 2.43 -4.88 2.30
C GLY A 445 2.90 -3.42 2.28
N LEU A 446 3.80 -3.07 1.36
CA LEU A 446 4.28 -1.69 1.17
C LEU A 446 3.23 -0.73 0.58
N ASP A 447 2.17 -1.26 0.03
CA ASP A 447 0.92 -0.56 -0.27
C ASP A 447 -0.20 -1.29 0.47
N VAL A 448 -1.25 -0.57 0.88
CA VAL A 448 -2.46 -1.19 1.45
C VAL A 448 -3.09 -2.14 0.44
N HIS A 449 -3.22 -1.72 -0.82
CA HIS A 449 -3.56 -2.59 -1.96
C HIS A 449 -2.25 -2.98 -2.67
N ASP A 450 -1.53 -3.96 -2.11
CA ASP A 450 -0.19 -4.32 -2.56
C ASP A 450 -0.19 -5.13 -3.85
N LYS A 451 0.98 -5.19 -4.46
CA LYS A 451 1.26 -5.97 -5.67
C LYS A 451 1.14 -7.47 -5.40
N GLY A 452 0.53 -8.21 -6.33
CA GLY A 452 0.37 -9.65 -6.23
C GLY A 452 -0.34 -10.28 -7.43
N GLU A 453 -0.32 -11.60 -7.52
CA GLU A 453 -0.87 -12.37 -8.64
C GLU A 453 -2.22 -13.01 -8.27
N TYR A 454 -3.34 -12.35 -8.57
CA TYR A 454 -4.71 -12.81 -8.24
C TYR A 454 -5.20 -14.04 -9.02
N ASN A 455 -4.51 -14.42 -10.10
CA ASN A 455 -4.89 -15.56 -10.96
C ASN A 455 -4.07 -16.83 -10.66
N THR A 456 -3.25 -16.82 -9.62
CA THR A 456 -2.44 -17.97 -9.18
C THR A 456 -2.98 -18.53 -7.86
N PRO A 457 -2.71 -19.79 -7.54
CA PRO A 457 -3.00 -20.30 -6.19
C PRO A 457 -2.23 -19.54 -5.12
N LEU A 458 -2.84 -19.42 -3.94
CA LEU A 458 -2.19 -18.87 -2.74
C LEU A 458 -0.86 -19.58 -2.48
N GLN A 459 0.16 -18.82 -2.06
CA GLN A 459 1.47 -19.35 -1.71
C GLN A 459 1.80 -19.01 -0.25
N GLU A 460 2.62 -19.84 0.37
CA GLU A 460 3.11 -19.59 1.73
C GLU A 460 3.83 -18.23 1.81
N ASN A 461 3.58 -17.50 2.88
CA ASN A 461 4.07 -16.13 3.13
C ASN A 461 3.47 -15.03 2.24
N MET A 462 2.41 -15.28 1.49
CA MET A 462 1.54 -14.19 1.04
C MET A 462 0.83 -13.58 2.27
N VAL A 463 0.60 -12.27 2.23
CA VAL A 463 -0.26 -11.57 3.19
C VAL A 463 -1.42 -10.98 2.43
N ILE A 464 -2.62 -11.29 2.87
CA ILE A 464 -3.87 -10.84 2.24
C ILE A 464 -4.87 -10.40 3.31
N THR A 465 -5.80 -9.53 2.95
CA THR A 465 -6.97 -9.22 3.77
C THR A 465 -8.04 -10.30 3.65
N VAL A 466 -8.93 -10.39 4.64
CA VAL A 466 -10.20 -11.12 4.57
C VAL A 466 -11.28 -10.22 5.14
N GLU A 467 -12.07 -9.60 4.26
CA GLU A 467 -12.91 -8.42 4.55
C GLU A 467 -14.36 -8.52 4.05
N PRO A 468 -15.10 -9.58 4.33
CA PRO A 468 -16.50 -9.61 3.93
C PRO A 468 -17.29 -8.46 4.57
N GLY A 469 -18.28 -7.92 3.84
CA GLY A 469 -19.13 -6.84 4.33
C GLY A 469 -20.57 -6.96 3.84
N ILE A 470 -21.51 -6.31 4.54
CA ILE A 470 -22.90 -6.12 4.14
C ILE A 470 -23.30 -4.67 4.43
N TYR A 471 -23.83 -3.99 3.43
CA TYR A 471 -24.20 -2.58 3.50
C TYR A 471 -25.64 -2.40 3.03
N ILE A 472 -26.53 -1.96 3.93
CA ILE A 472 -27.97 -1.84 3.68
C ILE A 472 -28.40 -0.38 3.84
N PRO A 473 -28.21 0.47 2.82
CA PRO A 473 -28.59 1.88 2.90
C PRO A 473 -30.10 2.07 3.03
N GLU A 474 -30.51 3.25 3.51
CA GLU A 474 -31.90 3.65 3.55
C GLU A 474 -32.54 3.58 2.15
N GLY A 475 -33.79 3.11 2.09
CA GLY A 475 -34.49 2.90 0.81
C GLY A 475 -34.22 1.55 0.15
N SER A 476 -33.38 0.69 0.72
CA SER A 476 -33.18 -0.68 0.24
C SER A 476 -34.50 -1.44 0.19
N PRO A 477 -34.72 -2.30 -0.85
CA PRO A 477 -35.98 -3.04 -1.02
C PRO A 477 -36.10 -4.24 -0.07
N CYS A 478 -35.94 -3.99 1.23
CA CYS A 478 -36.07 -4.96 2.32
C CYS A 478 -36.78 -4.33 3.51
N ASP A 479 -36.98 -5.09 4.59
CA ASP A 479 -37.60 -4.56 5.82
C ASP A 479 -36.75 -3.40 6.38
N LYS A 480 -37.40 -2.27 6.68
CA LYS A 480 -36.77 -1.03 7.18
C LYS A 480 -35.94 -1.20 8.43
N LYS A 481 -36.22 -2.24 9.24
CA LYS A 481 -35.43 -2.56 10.44
C LYS A 481 -33.96 -2.87 10.15
N TYR A 482 -33.61 -3.20 8.90
CA TYR A 482 -32.23 -3.44 8.46
C TYR A 482 -31.58 -2.21 7.81
N TRP A 483 -32.32 -1.13 7.54
CA TRP A 483 -31.77 0.05 6.90
C TRP A 483 -30.70 0.71 7.75
N ASN A 484 -29.70 1.30 7.09
CA ASN A 484 -28.55 1.96 7.70
C ASN A 484 -27.69 1.02 8.58
N ILE A 485 -27.71 -0.27 8.27
CA ILE A 485 -26.77 -1.24 8.85
C ILE A 485 -25.68 -1.49 7.81
N GLY A 486 -24.48 -0.99 8.10
CA GLY A 486 -23.22 -1.31 7.41
C GLY A 486 -22.32 -2.10 8.37
N VAL A 487 -21.83 -3.25 7.91
CA VAL A 487 -20.90 -4.11 8.67
C VAL A 487 -19.81 -4.60 7.75
N ARG A 488 -18.54 -4.33 8.09
CA ARG A 488 -17.35 -4.99 7.58
C ARG A 488 -16.55 -5.49 8.77
N ILE A 489 -16.00 -6.69 8.64
CA ILE A 489 -15.04 -7.27 9.59
C ILE A 489 -13.85 -7.72 8.74
N GLU A 490 -12.69 -7.13 9.00
CA GLU A 490 -11.50 -7.31 8.19
C GLU A 490 -10.31 -7.64 9.06
N ASP A 491 -9.55 -8.59 8.58
CA ASP A 491 -8.33 -9.04 9.24
C ASP A 491 -7.23 -9.34 8.22
N ASP A 492 -6.00 -9.09 8.62
CA ASP A 492 -4.79 -9.46 7.88
C ASP A 492 -4.41 -10.90 8.16
N VAL A 493 -4.16 -11.66 7.10
CA VAL A 493 -3.86 -13.09 7.17
C VAL A 493 -2.57 -13.42 6.44
N GLN A 494 -1.60 -14.00 7.15
CA GLN A 494 -0.45 -14.63 6.53
C GLN A 494 -0.84 -16.02 6.05
N ILE A 495 -0.66 -16.31 4.77
CA ILE A 495 -0.89 -17.62 4.19
C ILE A 495 0.20 -18.59 4.66
N GLY A 496 -0.20 -19.69 5.27
CA GLY A 496 0.68 -20.78 5.66
C GLY A 496 0.52 -21.99 4.76
N LYS A 497 1.34 -23.02 5.03
CA LYS A 497 1.32 -24.28 4.26
C LYS A 497 -0.03 -24.99 4.39
N ASP A 498 -0.52 -25.18 5.60
CA ASP A 498 -1.69 -26.01 5.91
C ASP A 498 -2.87 -25.16 6.42
N HIS A 499 -2.61 -23.97 6.96
CA HIS A 499 -3.60 -23.01 7.46
C HIS A 499 -3.03 -21.60 7.44
N GLY A 500 -3.90 -20.59 7.39
CA GLY A 500 -3.53 -19.17 7.55
C GLY A 500 -3.30 -18.80 9.01
N THR A 501 -2.45 -17.80 9.22
CA THR A 501 -2.26 -17.17 10.53
C THR A 501 -2.96 -15.83 10.55
N LEU A 502 -3.94 -15.68 11.43
CA LEU A 502 -4.63 -14.41 11.69
C LEU A 502 -3.67 -13.48 12.43
N LEU A 503 -3.27 -12.38 11.79
CA LEU A 503 -2.30 -11.44 12.34
C LEU A 503 -2.95 -10.43 13.30
N SER A 504 -4.19 -10.01 13.01
CA SER A 504 -4.96 -8.99 13.73
C SER A 504 -5.79 -9.54 14.91
N ILE A 505 -5.37 -10.66 15.48
CA ILE A 505 -6.10 -11.40 16.54
C ILE A 505 -6.36 -10.58 17.81
N ASP A 506 -5.57 -9.54 18.08
CA ASP A 506 -5.74 -8.68 19.26
C ASP A 506 -6.87 -7.65 19.11
N ALA A 507 -7.42 -7.46 17.92
CA ALA A 507 -8.62 -6.68 17.68
C ALA A 507 -9.87 -7.59 17.83
N PRO A 508 -10.72 -7.40 18.85
CA PRO A 508 -11.91 -8.21 19.06
C PRO A 508 -12.82 -8.21 17.83
N ARG A 509 -13.31 -9.39 17.41
CA ARG A 509 -14.16 -9.53 16.20
C ARG A 509 -15.45 -10.34 16.41
N LYS A 510 -15.55 -11.20 17.43
CA LYS A 510 -16.83 -11.79 17.83
C LYS A 510 -17.69 -10.73 18.50
N TRP A 511 -18.97 -10.65 18.18
CA TRP A 511 -19.83 -9.61 18.73
C TRP A 511 -19.87 -9.63 20.27
N GLU A 512 -19.76 -10.82 20.91
CA GLU A 512 -19.68 -10.95 22.38
C GLU A 512 -18.41 -10.28 22.93
N ASP A 513 -17.28 -10.49 22.27
CA ASP A 513 -15.99 -9.92 22.68
C ASP A 513 -15.98 -8.41 22.43
N VAL A 514 -16.60 -7.94 21.33
CA VAL A 514 -16.78 -6.50 21.04
C VAL A 514 -17.61 -5.85 22.14
N GLU A 515 -18.81 -6.38 22.48
CA GLU A 515 -19.66 -5.85 23.55
C GLU A 515 -18.95 -5.86 24.91
N LYS A 516 -18.12 -6.86 25.17
CA LYS A 516 -17.30 -6.96 26.39
C LYS A 516 -16.23 -5.88 26.43
N THR A 517 -15.50 -5.67 25.33
CA THR A 517 -14.42 -4.67 25.27
C THR A 517 -14.96 -3.25 25.37
N VAL A 518 -16.11 -2.94 24.76
CA VAL A 518 -16.77 -1.63 24.91
C VAL A 518 -17.18 -1.34 26.36
N ALA A 519 -17.40 -2.37 27.16
CA ALA A 519 -17.73 -2.20 28.59
C ALA A 519 -16.48 -2.01 29.50
N GLU A 520 -15.27 -2.16 28.97
CA GLU A 520 -14.01 -1.93 29.68
C GLU A 520 -13.70 -0.43 29.78
N LYS A 521 -12.80 -0.06 30.69
CA LYS A 521 -12.33 1.33 30.83
C LYS A 521 -11.28 1.66 29.77
N SER A 522 -11.41 2.83 29.17
CA SER A 522 -10.41 3.41 28.27
C SER A 522 -9.40 4.25 29.04
N ILE A 523 -8.17 4.36 28.52
CA ILE A 523 -7.19 5.35 28.98
C ILE A 523 -7.65 6.79 28.69
N PHE A 524 -8.58 6.98 27.76
CA PHE A 524 -9.15 8.27 27.38
C PHE A 524 -10.33 8.71 28.25
N ASP A 525 -10.79 7.87 29.18
CA ASP A 525 -11.84 8.24 30.14
C ASP A 525 -11.39 9.27 31.20
N LEU A 526 -10.12 9.61 31.25
CA LEU A 526 -9.49 10.35 32.36
C LEU A 526 -9.63 11.87 32.31
N GLY A 527 -10.22 12.45 31.30
CA GLY A 527 -10.40 13.90 31.28
C GLY A 527 -11.19 14.39 30.08
N ARG A 528 -12.12 15.27 30.30
CA ARG A 528 -12.78 16.01 29.24
C ARG A 528 -12.04 17.32 29.04
N PHE A 529 -11.71 17.62 27.79
CA PHE A 529 -11.28 18.97 27.43
C PHE A 529 -12.42 19.96 27.73
N PRO A 530 -12.10 21.22 28.12
CA PRO A 530 -13.11 22.26 28.25
C PRO A 530 -13.87 22.45 26.94
N GLU A 531 -15.20 22.69 27.06
CA GLU A 531 -15.99 23.05 25.88
C GLU A 531 -15.43 24.34 25.24
N LEU A 532 -15.31 24.35 23.92
CA LEU A 532 -15.03 25.57 23.17
C LEU A 532 -16.25 26.49 23.28
N LYS A 533 -16.05 27.68 23.88
CA LYS A 533 -17.08 28.70 23.99
C LYS A 533 -17.23 29.51 22.70
#